data_1c10e05360d9be1b3d1c1940a729cf54
#
_entry.id   1c10e05360d9be1b3d1c1940a729cf54
#
_cell.length_a   1.000
_cell.length_b   1.000
_cell.length_c   1.000
_cell.angle_alpha   90.00
_cell.angle_beta   90.00
_cell.angle_gamma   90.00
#
_symmetry.space_group_name_H-M   'P 1'
#
loop_
_entity.id
_entity.type
_entity.pdbx_description
1 polymer ?
#
loop_
_entity_poly.entity_id
_entity_poly.type
_entity_poly.pdbx_seq_one_letter_code
_entity_poly.pdbx_strand_id
1 'polypeptide(L)'
;MKLRIVLYCVLGGLPMAIVAAGAGHFAWWWLSGIVLAAAFVPVALFGPPGVLRQFGVIAPVLAIVSLLCTWSEAVVFFPSMRQHAGRDLASGLFMYLIIATALAALAPALKLAKPMDRTVEHRTPASVLALIVVCGIAYALFYLVFGAITYQFFTKAYYPGADQIARDLGLWFWLIQIGRGILMTVAVLPAIYTLRLSRWQTATAIGMIIWVAGGLAPLLVPNELMGTTQRMIHIVEILTQNAPLGITAVLLLRPKSKASVALPKIAAASF
;
A
#
# COMPACT_ATOMS: atom_id res chain seq x y z
N MET A 1 -17.54 5.48 -18.28
CA MET A 1 -16.66 4.86 -17.26
C MET A 1 -15.22 5.35 -17.36
N LYS A 2 -14.52 5.20 -18.50
CA LYS A 2 -13.10 5.62 -18.65
C LYS A 2 -12.83 7.07 -18.21
N LEU A 3 -13.61 8.04 -18.71
CA LEU A 3 -13.46 9.46 -18.33
C LEU A 3 -13.58 9.68 -16.81
N ARG A 4 -14.51 9.00 -16.14
CA ARG A 4 -14.70 9.13 -14.68
C ARG A 4 -13.49 8.60 -13.90
N ILE A 5 -12.85 7.53 -14.38
CA ILE A 5 -11.61 7.00 -13.79
C ILE A 5 -10.47 8.01 -13.96
N VAL A 6 -10.33 8.59 -15.15
CA VAL A 6 -9.33 9.64 -15.39
C VAL A 6 -9.57 10.84 -14.47
N LEU A 7 -10.82 11.30 -14.35
CA LEU A 7 -11.19 12.38 -13.45
C LEU A 7 -10.88 12.03 -11.97
N TYR A 8 -11.15 10.79 -11.56
CA TYR A 8 -10.81 10.31 -10.23
C TYR A 8 -9.30 10.41 -9.95
N CYS A 9 -8.47 9.98 -10.89
CA CYS A 9 -7.02 10.07 -10.73
C CYS A 9 -6.52 11.52 -10.73
N VAL A 10 -6.96 12.33 -11.69
CA VAL A 10 -6.48 13.72 -11.85
C VAL A 10 -6.92 14.59 -10.67
N LEU A 11 -8.21 14.53 -10.31
CA LEU A 11 -8.75 15.29 -9.17
C LEU A 11 -8.27 14.72 -7.83
N GLY A 12 -8.14 13.39 -7.73
CA GLY A 12 -7.62 12.72 -6.55
C GLY A 12 -6.15 13.03 -6.27
N GLY A 13 -5.38 13.45 -7.26
CA GLY A 13 -4.01 13.91 -7.09
C GLY A 13 -3.88 15.33 -6.54
N LEU A 14 -4.88 16.20 -6.75
CA LEU A 14 -4.83 17.61 -6.34
C LEU A 14 -4.61 17.83 -4.83
N PRO A 15 -5.28 17.11 -3.92
CA PRO A 15 -5.09 17.33 -2.48
C PRO A 15 -3.63 17.20 -2.06
N MET A 16 -2.89 16.25 -2.63
CA MET A 16 -1.46 16.06 -2.32
C MET A 16 -0.63 17.29 -2.77
N ALA A 17 -0.88 17.79 -3.97
CA ALA A 17 -0.19 18.96 -4.48
C ALA A 17 -0.54 20.24 -3.71
N ILE A 18 -1.81 20.41 -3.32
CA ILE A 18 -2.27 21.59 -2.58
C ILE A 18 -1.67 21.62 -1.17
N VAL A 19 -1.71 20.50 -0.45
CA VAL A 19 -1.17 20.43 0.93
C VAL A 19 0.35 20.60 0.93
N ALA A 20 1.03 20.11 -0.11
CA ALA A 20 2.47 20.24 -0.27
C ALA A 20 2.91 21.51 -1.04
N ALA A 21 2.02 22.43 -1.36
CA ALA A 21 2.33 23.60 -2.21
C ALA A 21 3.48 24.47 -1.66
N GLY A 22 3.61 24.55 -0.32
CA GLY A 22 4.69 25.29 0.34
C GLY A 22 6.07 24.63 0.24
N ALA A 23 6.14 23.34 -0.11
CA ALA A 23 7.40 22.59 -0.24
C ALA A 23 8.02 22.68 -1.66
N GLY A 24 7.42 23.42 -2.57
CA GLY A 24 7.84 23.48 -3.97
C GLY A 24 7.42 22.22 -4.76
N HIS A 25 7.88 22.14 -6.01
CA HIS A 25 7.67 20.95 -6.86
C HIS A 25 6.20 20.54 -7.07
N PHE A 26 5.26 21.49 -7.16
CA PHE A 26 3.81 21.23 -7.29
C PHE A 26 3.46 20.16 -8.33
N ALA A 27 4.05 20.21 -9.52
CA ALA A 27 3.78 19.25 -10.58
C ALA A 27 4.15 17.80 -10.19
N TRP A 28 5.25 17.62 -9.45
CA TRP A 28 5.67 16.30 -8.96
C TRP A 28 4.77 15.79 -7.86
N TRP A 29 4.32 16.65 -6.95
CA TRP A 29 3.34 16.29 -5.93
C TRP A 29 2.01 15.91 -6.57
N TRP A 30 1.58 16.64 -7.59
CA TRP A 30 0.36 16.29 -8.32
C TRP A 30 0.49 14.97 -9.06
N LEU A 31 1.59 14.75 -9.78
CA LEU A 31 1.87 13.47 -10.44
C LEU A 31 1.89 12.29 -9.45
N SER A 32 2.56 12.46 -8.33
CA SER A 32 2.58 11.48 -7.23
C SER A 32 1.17 11.17 -6.73
N GLY A 33 0.36 12.21 -6.52
CA GLY A 33 -1.04 12.05 -6.13
C GLY A 33 -1.91 11.37 -7.19
N ILE A 34 -1.69 11.64 -8.48
CA ILE A 34 -2.37 10.95 -9.60
C ILE A 34 -2.03 9.47 -9.58
N VAL A 35 -0.77 9.12 -9.43
CA VAL A 35 -0.29 7.73 -9.37
C VAL A 35 -0.87 7.02 -8.15
N LEU A 36 -0.90 7.69 -7.01
CA LEU A 36 -1.51 7.18 -5.80
C LEU A 36 -3.02 6.94 -5.97
N ALA A 37 -3.75 7.90 -6.53
CA ALA A 37 -5.17 7.75 -6.84
C ALA A 37 -5.43 6.59 -7.82
N ALA A 38 -4.58 6.42 -8.83
CA ALA A 38 -4.66 5.31 -9.78
C ALA A 38 -4.53 3.95 -9.09
N ALA A 39 -3.66 3.81 -8.10
CA ALA A 39 -3.54 2.59 -7.31
C ALA A 39 -4.83 2.26 -6.53
N PHE A 40 -5.60 3.28 -6.12
CA PHE A 40 -6.87 3.09 -5.42
C PHE A 40 -8.11 2.96 -6.34
N VAL A 41 -7.96 3.00 -7.67
CA VAL A 41 -9.07 2.76 -8.60
C VAL A 41 -9.79 1.42 -8.34
N PRO A 42 -9.12 0.30 -8.03
CA PRO A 42 -9.80 -0.93 -7.64
C PRO A 42 -10.70 -0.77 -6.41
N VAL A 43 -10.30 0.05 -5.42
CA VAL A 43 -11.10 0.34 -4.23
C VAL A 43 -12.32 1.20 -4.61
N ALA A 44 -12.13 2.22 -5.45
CA ALA A 44 -13.23 3.07 -5.92
C ALA A 44 -14.28 2.30 -6.74
N LEU A 45 -13.85 1.31 -7.53
CA LEU A 45 -14.75 0.53 -8.40
C LEU A 45 -15.40 -0.68 -7.71
N PHE A 46 -14.64 -1.40 -6.88
CA PHE A 46 -15.00 -2.72 -6.36
C PHE A 46 -14.98 -2.81 -4.83
N GLY A 47 -14.65 -1.69 -4.17
CA GLY A 47 -14.66 -1.59 -2.72
C GLY A 47 -16.05 -1.39 -2.13
N PRO A 48 -16.13 -1.15 -0.82
CA PRO A 48 -17.39 -0.95 -0.14
C PRO A 48 -18.04 0.37 -0.56
N PRO A 49 -19.37 0.43 -0.67
CA PRO A 49 -20.07 1.66 -1.01
C PRO A 49 -20.03 2.67 0.16
N GLY A 50 -20.06 3.95 -0.16
CA GLY A 50 -20.13 5.05 0.81
C GLY A 50 -18.74 5.59 1.23
N VAL A 51 -18.71 6.89 1.51
CA VAL A 51 -17.49 7.65 1.81
C VAL A 51 -16.76 7.08 3.02
N LEU A 52 -17.45 6.90 4.14
CA LEU A 52 -16.84 6.46 5.40
C LEU A 52 -16.21 5.06 5.29
N ARG A 53 -16.86 4.14 4.56
CA ARG A 53 -16.33 2.80 4.35
C ARG A 53 -15.12 2.79 3.43
N GLN A 54 -15.14 3.59 2.37
CA GLN A 54 -13.96 3.75 1.50
C GLN A 54 -12.81 4.44 2.23
N PHE A 55 -13.09 5.47 3.05
CA PHE A 55 -12.09 6.08 3.92
C PHE A 55 -11.45 5.03 4.85
N GLY A 56 -12.25 4.15 5.49
CA GLY A 56 -11.75 3.07 6.33
C GLY A 56 -10.87 2.03 5.60
N VAL A 57 -10.92 1.99 4.26
CA VAL A 57 -10.01 1.17 3.44
C VAL A 57 -8.74 1.95 3.03
N ILE A 58 -8.89 3.21 2.68
CA ILE A 58 -7.79 4.03 2.12
C ILE A 58 -6.90 4.59 3.23
N ALA A 59 -7.49 5.15 4.29
CA ALA A 59 -6.75 5.85 5.34
C ALA A 59 -5.72 4.97 6.07
N PRO A 60 -6.01 3.71 6.46
CA PRO A 60 -4.99 2.85 7.08
C PRO A 60 -3.79 2.60 6.17
N VAL A 61 -4.01 2.43 4.86
CA VAL A 61 -2.92 2.25 3.89
C VAL A 61 -2.03 3.49 3.84
N LEU A 62 -2.61 4.68 3.72
CA LEU A 62 -1.84 5.91 3.63
C LEU A 62 -1.13 6.24 4.95
N ALA A 63 -1.81 6.10 6.09
CA ALA A 63 -1.22 6.39 7.39
C ALA A 63 -0.12 5.38 7.77
N ILE A 64 -0.29 4.11 7.46
CA ILE A 64 0.64 3.07 7.87
C ILE A 64 1.70 2.82 6.79
N VAL A 65 1.29 2.55 5.55
CA VAL A 65 2.25 2.17 4.50
C VAL A 65 3.01 3.39 4.00
N SER A 66 2.29 4.46 3.57
CA SER A 66 2.94 5.64 2.98
C SER A 66 3.66 6.49 4.03
N LEU A 67 3.17 6.56 5.26
CA LEU A 67 3.77 7.39 6.28
C LEU A 67 4.61 6.57 7.26
N LEU A 68 3.99 5.77 8.12
CA LEU A 68 4.67 5.16 9.26
C LEU A 68 5.79 4.21 8.85
N CYS A 69 5.56 3.32 7.89
CA CYS A 69 6.57 2.37 7.43
C CYS A 69 7.70 3.06 6.66
N THR A 70 7.39 4.03 5.79
CA THR A 70 8.40 4.80 5.04
C THR A 70 9.21 5.68 5.99
N TRP A 71 8.54 6.38 6.90
CA TRP A 71 9.18 7.24 7.88
C TRP A 71 10.07 6.46 8.84
N SER A 72 9.64 5.28 9.35
CA SER A 72 10.45 4.45 10.24
C SER A 72 11.76 4.00 9.59
N GLU A 73 11.74 3.70 8.30
CA GLU A 73 12.95 3.36 7.53
C GLU A 73 13.85 4.58 7.35
N ALA A 74 13.28 5.73 6.99
CA ALA A 74 14.02 6.97 6.84
C ALA A 74 14.76 7.37 8.14
N VAL A 75 14.11 7.26 9.29
CA VAL A 75 14.70 7.57 10.62
C VAL A 75 15.86 6.62 10.98
N VAL A 76 15.80 5.36 10.52
CA VAL A 76 16.90 4.40 10.71
C VAL A 76 18.12 4.80 9.90
N PHE A 77 17.96 5.09 8.61
CA PHE A 77 19.07 5.34 7.69
C PHE A 77 19.51 6.81 7.59
N PHE A 78 18.66 7.77 7.95
CA PHE A 78 18.94 9.21 7.90
C PHE A 78 18.82 9.85 9.29
N PRO A 79 19.94 9.99 10.04
CA PRO A 79 19.93 10.56 11.39
C PRO A 79 19.32 11.97 11.47
N SER A 80 19.43 12.78 10.39
CA SER A 80 18.82 14.12 10.30
C SER A 80 17.30 14.11 10.47
N MET A 81 16.63 13.02 10.06
CA MET A 81 15.17 12.87 10.23
C MET A 81 14.71 12.74 11.68
N ARG A 82 15.63 12.42 12.60
CA ARG A 82 15.29 12.23 14.02
C ARG A 82 14.96 13.53 14.74
N GLN A 83 15.54 14.65 14.29
CA GLN A 83 15.39 15.95 14.97
C GLN A 83 13.96 16.50 14.94
N HIS A 84 13.21 16.21 13.86
CA HIS A 84 11.85 16.71 13.66
C HIS A 84 10.81 15.60 13.57
N ALA A 85 11.16 14.41 14.02
CA ALA A 85 10.40 13.17 13.87
C ALA A 85 8.91 13.29 14.20
N GLY A 86 8.57 13.87 15.35
CA GLY A 86 7.17 14.03 15.79
C GLY A 86 6.39 15.01 14.91
N ARG A 87 7.00 16.11 14.50
CA ARG A 87 6.39 17.11 13.61
C ARG A 87 6.15 16.53 12.22
N ASP A 88 7.14 15.84 11.67
CA ASP A 88 7.06 15.26 10.34
C ASP A 88 5.99 14.17 10.28
N LEU A 89 5.90 13.34 11.34
CA LEU A 89 4.87 12.33 11.46
C LEU A 89 3.46 12.96 11.57
N ALA A 90 3.30 14.01 12.38
CA ALA A 90 2.02 14.68 12.55
C ALA A 90 1.56 15.38 11.26
N SER A 91 2.45 16.12 10.60
CA SER A 91 2.15 16.80 9.34
C SER A 91 1.86 15.81 8.20
N GLY A 92 2.63 14.73 8.12
CA GLY A 92 2.39 13.64 7.17
C GLY A 92 1.05 12.94 7.41
N LEU A 93 0.69 12.66 8.67
CA LEU A 93 -0.60 12.07 9.01
C LEU A 93 -1.76 12.98 8.58
N PHE A 94 -1.68 14.27 8.88
CA PHE A 94 -2.67 15.26 8.47
C PHE A 94 -2.83 15.29 6.94
N MET A 95 -1.73 15.35 6.20
CA MET A 95 -1.72 15.31 4.74
C MET A 95 -2.41 14.04 4.21
N TYR A 96 -2.03 12.87 4.68
CA TYR A 96 -2.58 11.61 4.19
C TYR A 96 -4.04 11.39 4.58
N LEU A 97 -4.51 11.91 5.70
CA LEU A 97 -5.93 11.89 6.05
C LEU A 97 -6.76 12.77 5.12
N ILE A 98 -6.26 13.94 4.71
CA ILE A 98 -6.91 14.79 3.70
C ILE A 98 -7.00 14.05 2.36
N ILE A 99 -5.91 13.43 1.91
CA ILE A 99 -5.87 12.67 0.66
C ILE A 99 -6.87 11.49 0.73
N ALA A 100 -6.86 10.73 1.82
CA ALA A 100 -7.80 9.62 2.00
C ALA A 100 -9.25 10.06 1.95
N THR A 101 -9.57 11.20 2.59
CA THR A 101 -10.92 11.79 2.59
C THR A 101 -11.33 12.19 1.18
N ALA A 102 -10.46 12.86 0.44
CA ALA A 102 -10.73 13.29 -0.93
C ALA A 102 -10.96 12.10 -1.86
N LEU A 103 -10.10 11.08 -1.83
CA LEU A 103 -10.26 9.86 -2.62
C LEU A 103 -11.55 9.12 -2.28
N ALA A 104 -11.88 9.00 -0.99
CA ALA A 104 -13.10 8.36 -0.54
C ALA A 104 -14.36 9.11 -0.97
N ALA A 105 -14.32 10.46 -0.99
CA ALA A 105 -15.45 11.30 -1.41
C ALA A 105 -15.62 11.33 -2.95
N LEU A 106 -14.51 11.34 -3.70
CA LEU A 106 -14.56 11.38 -5.17
C LEU A 106 -15.17 10.12 -5.78
N ALA A 107 -15.00 8.96 -5.18
CA ALA A 107 -15.51 7.70 -5.74
C ALA A 107 -17.05 7.68 -5.88
N PRO A 108 -17.86 7.98 -4.85
CA PRO A 108 -19.29 8.09 -4.99
C PRO A 108 -19.73 9.34 -5.79
N ALA A 109 -19.04 10.48 -5.66
CA ALA A 109 -19.33 11.70 -6.42
C ALA A 109 -19.25 11.45 -7.93
N LEU A 110 -18.26 10.67 -8.37
CA LEU A 110 -18.09 10.27 -9.77
C LEU A 110 -18.89 9.00 -10.14
N LYS A 111 -19.66 8.46 -9.22
CA LYS A 111 -20.48 7.25 -9.42
C LYS A 111 -19.65 6.08 -9.97
N LEU A 112 -18.50 5.80 -9.35
CA LEU A 112 -17.56 4.78 -9.82
C LEU A 112 -17.94 3.38 -9.37
N ALA A 113 -18.58 3.23 -8.21
CA ALA A 113 -18.92 1.93 -7.64
C ALA A 113 -19.70 1.05 -8.61
N LYS A 114 -19.20 -0.15 -8.84
CA LYS A 114 -19.89 -1.18 -9.64
C LYS A 114 -20.71 -2.07 -8.72
N PRO A 115 -21.99 -2.33 -9.03
CA PRO A 115 -22.75 -3.35 -8.32
C PRO A 115 -22.07 -4.71 -8.60
N MET A 116 -21.71 -5.41 -7.54
CA MET A 116 -21.19 -6.77 -7.61
C MET A 116 -21.71 -7.56 -6.41
N ASP A 117 -22.28 -8.71 -6.74
CA ASP A 117 -22.88 -9.65 -5.78
C ASP A 117 -21.84 -10.73 -5.40
N ARG A 118 -20.76 -10.32 -4.78
CA ARG A 118 -19.72 -11.25 -4.35
C ARG A 118 -19.49 -11.12 -2.85
N THR A 119 -19.80 -12.18 -2.12
CA THR A 119 -19.44 -12.32 -0.71
C THR A 119 -18.00 -12.77 -0.58
N VAL A 120 -17.29 -12.24 0.40
CA VAL A 120 -15.94 -12.64 0.76
C VAL A 120 -16.01 -13.46 2.04
N GLU A 121 -15.55 -14.69 1.98
CA GLU A 121 -15.42 -15.54 3.16
C GLU A 121 -14.34 -15.00 4.09
N HIS A 122 -14.60 -15.08 5.39
CA HIS A 122 -13.68 -14.65 6.43
C HIS A 122 -13.05 -15.85 7.13
N ARG A 123 -11.80 -15.70 7.55
CA ARG A 123 -11.11 -16.65 8.44
C ARG A 123 -11.47 -16.35 9.90
N THR A 124 -11.20 -17.30 10.79
CA THR A 124 -11.31 -17.05 12.24
C THR A 124 -10.30 -16.00 12.68
N PRO A 125 -10.62 -15.17 13.69
CA PRO A 125 -9.71 -14.12 14.18
C PRO A 125 -8.32 -14.64 14.56
N ALA A 126 -8.25 -15.81 15.24
CA ALA A 126 -6.99 -16.43 15.62
C ALA A 126 -6.14 -16.80 14.38
N SER A 127 -6.78 -17.35 13.33
CA SER A 127 -6.09 -17.67 12.09
C SER A 127 -5.60 -16.39 11.38
N VAL A 128 -6.39 -15.30 11.39
CA VAL A 128 -5.98 -14.02 10.81
C VAL A 128 -4.75 -13.49 11.53
N LEU A 129 -4.73 -13.49 12.87
CA LEU A 129 -3.59 -13.00 13.66
C LEU A 129 -2.31 -13.80 13.35
N ALA A 130 -2.39 -15.14 13.35
CA ALA A 130 -1.25 -15.97 13.01
C ALA A 130 -0.73 -15.70 11.59
N LEU A 131 -1.62 -15.54 10.61
CA LEU A 131 -1.24 -15.29 9.23
C LEU A 131 -0.66 -13.87 9.02
N ILE A 132 -1.05 -12.88 9.81
CA ILE A 132 -0.43 -11.55 9.82
C ILE A 132 1.04 -11.66 10.24
N VAL A 133 1.33 -12.44 11.29
CA VAL A 133 2.73 -12.68 11.72
C VAL A 133 3.53 -13.39 10.62
N VAL A 134 2.94 -14.39 9.96
CA VAL A 134 3.57 -15.08 8.81
C VAL A 134 3.87 -14.08 7.67
N CYS A 135 2.95 -13.14 7.39
CA CYS A 135 3.19 -12.09 6.41
C CYS A 135 4.35 -11.16 6.81
N GLY A 136 4.47 -10.83 8.11
CA GLY A 136 5.60 -10.05 8.62
C GLY A 136 6.94 -10.75 8.41
N ILE A 137 7.01 -12.05 8.69
CA ILE A 137 8.21 -12.88 8.44
C ILE A 137 8.51 -12.95 6.93
N ALA A 138 7.49 -13.17 6.11
CA ALA A 138 7.65 -13.20 4.66
C ALA A 138 8.19 -11.86 4.12
N TYR A 139 7.72 -10.74 4.65
CA TYR A 139 8.26 -9.42 4.29
C TYR A 139 9.74 -9.29 4.62
N ALA A 140 10.16 -9.70 5.82
CA ALA A 140 11.58 -9.67 6.21
C ALA A 140 12.44 -10.54 5.27
N LEU A 141 11.92 -11.67 4.79
CA LEU A 141 12.59 -12.50 3.78
C LEU A 141 12.68 -11.81 2.41
N PHE A 142 11.60 -11.15 1.95
CA PHE A 142 11.65 -10.37 0.70
C PHE A 142 12.63 -9.21 0.83
N TYR A 143 12.62 -8.52 1.98
CA TYR A 143 13.56 -7.44 2.27
C TYR A 143 15.02 -7.96 2.25
N LEU A 144 15.29 -9.11 2.89
CA LEU A 144 16.62 -9.71 2.89
C LEU A 144 17.09 -10.04 1.46
N VAL A 145 16.29 -10.76 0.70
CA VAL A 145 16.70 -11.25 -0.63
C VAL A 145 16.85 -10.09 -1.60
N PHE A 146 15.81 -9.29 -1.77
CA PHE A 146 15.80 -8.23 -2.78
C PHE A 146 16.59 -7.00 -2.32
N GLY A 147 16.53 -6.66 -1.03
CA GLY A 147 17.35 -5.58 -0.47
C GLY A 147 18.85 -5.88 -0.53
N ALA A 148 19.27 -7.12 -0.22
CA ALA A 148 20.68 -7.51 -0.34
C ALA A 148 21.19 -7.45 -1.79
N ILE A 149 20.38 -7.92 -2.76
CA ILE A 149 20.70 -7.82 -4.18
C ILE A 149 20.81 -6.35 -4.59
N THR A 150 19.82 -5.53 -4.28
CA THR A 150 19.80 -4.10 -4.63
C THR A 150 20.97 -3.37 -3.97
N TYR A 151 21.21 -3.62 -2.69
CA TYR A 151 22.34 -3.01 -1.98
C TYR A 151 23.66 -3.38 -2.63
N GLN A 152 23.93 -4.66 -2.82
CA GLN A 152 25.21 -5.13 -3.33
C GLN A 152 25.53 -4.61 -4.74
N PHE A 153 24.54 -4.56 -5.63
CA PHE A 153 24.78 -4.28 -7.04
C PHE A 153 24.48 -2.83 -7.44
N PHE A 154 23.62 -2.11 -6.69
CA PHE A 154 23.11 -0.83 -7.16
C PHE A 154 23.23 0.32 -6.16
N THR A 155 23.06 0.09 -4.85
CA THR A 155 22.92 1.19 -3.90
C THR A 155 24.08 1.34 -2.91
N LYS A 156 25.00 0.39 -2.82
CA LYS A 156 26.12 0.41 -1.87
C LYS A 156 26.95 1.69 -1.94
N ALA A 157 27.17 2.22 -3.16
CA ALA A 157 27.92 3.46 -3.35
C ALA A 157 27.19 4.71 -2.82
N TYR A 158 25.88 4.65 -2.69
CA TYR A 158 25.05 5.78 -2.25
C TYR A 158 24.73 5.76 -0.75
N TYR A 159 24.90 4.62 -0.08
CA TYR A 159 24.63 4.43 1.34
C TYR A 159 25.87 3.97 2.09
N PRO A 160 26.90 4.85 2.19
CA PRO A 160 28.10 4.49 2.95
C PRO A 160 27.73 4.21 4.41
N GLY A 161 28.08 3.03 4.91
CA GLY A 161 27.81 2.63 6.29
C GLY A 161 26.45 1.97 6.55
N ALA A 162 25.58 1.77 5.53
CA ALA A 162 24.29 1.09 5.74
C ALA A 162 24.45 -0.34 6.27
N ASP A 163 25.48 -1.06 5.81
CA ASP A 163 25.83 -2.38 6.33
C ASP A 163 26.31 -2.33 7.80
N GLN A 164 26.98 -1.26 8.21
CA GLN A 164 27.35 -1.04 9.60
C GLN A 164 26.10 -0.78 10.46
N ILE A 165 25.19 0.09 10.01
CA ILE A 165 23.92 0.34 10.71
C ILE A 165 23.14 -0.96 10.92
N ALA A 166 23.05 -1.80 9.88
CA ALA A 166 22.36 -3.09 10.00
C ALA A 166 23.07 -4.04 10.99
N ARG A 167 24.40 -4.07 11.00
CA ARG A 167 25.19 -4.85 11.98
C ARG A 167 25.00 -4.35 13.42
N ASP A 168 25.05 -3.04 13.61
CA ASP A 168 24.93 -2.41 14.95
C ASP A 168 23.54 -2.62 15.55
N LEU A 169 22.50 -2.59 14.72
CA LEU A 169 21.14 -2.92 15.13
C LEU A 169 20.94 -4.42 15.38
N GLY A 170 21.71 -5.29 14.71
CA GLY A 170 21.65 -6.74 14.90
C GLY A 170 20.23 -7.30 14.75
N LEU A 171 19.74 -8.00 15.79
CA LEU A 171 18.39 -8.59 15.78
C LEU A 171 17.28 -7.53 15.64
N TRP A 172 17.47 -6.33 16.19
CA TRP A 172 16.48 -5.25 16.11
C TRP A 172 16.18 -4.82 14.69
N PHE A 173 17.17 -4.87 13.79
CA PHE A 173 16.96 -4.59 12.37
C PHE A 173 15.89 -5.51 11.78
N TRP A 174 15.97 -6.80 12.05
CA TRP A 174 15.03 -7.80 11.55
C TRP A 174 13.65 -7.69 12.20
N LEU A 175 13.62 -7.41 13.51
CA LEU A 175 12.35 -7.19 14.22
C LEU A 175 11.61 -5.96 13.67
N ILE A 176 12.32 -4.90 13.30
CA ILE A 176 11.75 -3.74 12.63
C ILE A 176 11.14 -4.15 11.28
N GLN A 177 11.83 -4.95 10.45
CA GLN A 177 11.31 -5.37 9.16
C GLN A 177 10.07 -6.30 9.31
N ILE A 178 10.10 -7.23 10.26
CA ILE A 178 8.92 -8.06 10.58
C ILE A 178 7.76 -7.17 11.03
N GLY A 179 8.02 -6.21 11.92
CA GLY A 179 7.01 -5.25 12.39
C GLY A 179 6.41 -4.42 11.26
N ARG A 180 7.23 -3.93 10.33
CA ARG A 180 6.74 -3.22 9.12
C ARG A 180 5.85 -4.11 8.26
N GLY A 181 6.24 -5.36 8.01
CA GLY A 181 5.42 -6.31 7.26
C GLY A 181 4.08 -6.62 7.95
N ILE A 182 4.06 -6.75 9.29
CA ILE A 182 2.84 -6.88 10.09
C ILE A 182 1.95 -5.65 9.90
N LEU A 183 2.50 -4.45 10.11
CA LEU A 183 1.76 -3.19 9.98
C LEU A 183 1.18 -2.98 8.59
N MET A 184 1.97 -3.22 7.53
CA MET A 184 1.48 -3.14 6.15
C MET A 184 0.37 -4.15 5.87
N THR A 185 0.49 -5.38 6.41
CA THR A 185 -0.56 -6.40 6.27
C THR A 185 -1.85 -5.96 6.98
N VAL A 186 -1.75 -5.43 8.20
CA VAL A 186 -2.90 -4.89 8.95
C VAL A 186 -3.56 -3.73 8.19
N ALA A 187 -2.76 -2.83 7.63
CA ALA A 187 -3.26 -1.69 6.86
C ALA A 187 -4.13 -2.09 5.66
N VAL A 188 -3.84 -3.21 5.02
CA VAL A 188 -4.58 -3.69 3.84
C VAL A 188 -5.70 -4.68 4.16
N LEU A 189 -5.87 -5.12 5.42
CA LEU A 189 -6.94 -6.03 5.79
C LEU A 189 -8.34 -5.57 5.35
N PRO A 190 -8.73 -4.28 5.57
CA PRO A 190 -10.03 -3.80 5.10
C PRO A 190 -10.19 -3.98 3.58
N ALA A 191 -9.15 -3.71 2.79
CA ALA A 191 -9.18 -3.91 1.35
C ALA A 191 -9.27 -5.39 0.96
N ILE A 192 -8.50 -6.26 1.62
CA ILE A 192 -8.50 -7.72 1.37
C ILE A 192 -9.90 -8.30 1.52
N TYR A 193 -10.65 -7.88 2.56
CA TYR A 193 -11.96 -8.44 2.87
C TYR A 193 -13.13 -7.70 2.23
N THR A 194 -12.94 -6.49 1.69
CA THR A 194 -14.04 -5.72 1.11
C THR A 194 -14.00 -5.62 -0.42
N LEU A 195 -12.84 -5.85 -1.05
CA LEU A 195 -12.73 -5.83 -2.52
C LEU A 195 -13.48 -7.00 -3.15
N ARG A 196 -14.46 -6.70 -3.99
CA ARG A 196 -15.33 -7.68 -4.67
C ARG A 196 -14.71 -8.18 -5.97
N LEU A 197 -13.42 -8.49 -5.94
CA LEU A 197 -12.64 -9.04 -7.04
C LEU A 197 -12.34 -10.53 -6.83
N SER A 198 -11.85 -11.23 -7.85
CA SER A 198 -11.32 -12.57 -7.67
C SER A 198 -10.08 -12.53 -6.75
N ARG A 199 -9.70 -13.69 -6.19
CA ARG A 199 -8.57 -13.78 -5.27
C ARG A 199 -7.27 -13.25 -5.91
N TRP A 200 -6.98 -13.62 -7.15
CA TRP A 200 -5.80 -13.15 -7.88
C TRP A 200 -5.87 -11.68 -8.26
N GLN A 201 -7.02 -11.20 -8.72
CA GLN A 201 -7.21 -9.76 -9.00
C GLN A 201 -7.05 -8.92 -7.72
N THR A 202 -7.55 -9.42 -6.58
CA THR A 202 -7.35 -8.76 -5.29
C THR A 202 -5.86 -8.79 -4.90
N ALA A 203 -5.17 -9.92 -5.11
CA ALA A 203 -3.74 -10.05 -4.81
C ALA A 203 -2.90 -9.05 -5.61
N THR A 204 -3.14 -8.95 -6.92
CA THR A 204 -2.48 -7.96 -7.78
C THR A 204 -2.80 -6.54 -7.34
N ALA A 205 -4.08 -6.23 -7.08
CA ALA A 205 -4.49 -4.89 -6.65
C ALA A 205 -3.83 -4.48 -5.33
N ILE A 206 -3.81 -5.36 -4.33
CA ILE A 206 -3.18 -5.10 -3.03
C ILE A 206 -1.66 -4.97 -3.17
N GLY A 207 -1.01 -5.84 -3.95
CA GLY A 207 0.42 -5.72 -4.23
C GLY A 207 0.78 -4.37 -4.85
N MET A 208 -0.01 -3.92 -5.84
CA MET A 208 0.17 -2.61 -6.48
C MET A 208 -0.11 -1.45 -5.52
N ILE A 209 -1.16 -1.55 -4.69
CA ILE A 209 -1.48 -0.51 -3.69
C ILE A 209 -0.31 -0.34 -2.71
N ILE A 210 0.23 -1.43 -2.14
CA ILE A 210 1.33 -1.35 -1.16
C ILE A 210 2.61 -0.81 -1.83
N TRP A 211 2.92 -1.25 -3.05
CA TRP A 211 4.07 -0.73 -3.77
C TRP A 211 3.95 0.76 -4.08
N VAL A 212 2.81 1.17 -4.66
CA VAL A 212 2.61 2.56 -5.04
C VAL A 212 2.59 3.47 -3.80
N ALA A 213 1.86 3.07 -2.77
CA ALA A 213 1.72 3.85 -1.54
C ALA A 213 3.04 3.94 -0.75
N GLY A 214 3.80 2.85 -0.66
CA GLY A 214 5.04 2.77 0.13
C GLY A 214 6.31 3.11 -0.64
N GLY A 215 6.26 3.23 -1.96
CA GLY A 215 7.46 3.41 -2.79
C GLY A 215 7.27 4.36 -3.95
N LEU A 216 6.50 3.96 -4.97
CA LEU A 216 6.44 4.72 -6.22
C LEU A 216 5.98 6.18 -5.99
N ALA A 217 4.82 6.39 -5.33
CA ALA A 217 4.27 7.72 -5.17
C ALA A 217 5.19 8.67 -4.37
N PRO A 218 5.68 8.34 -3.16
CA PRO A 218 6.56 9.23 -2.42
C PRO A 218 7.92 9.47 -3.11
N LEU A 219 8.47 8.48 -3.81
CA LEU A 219 9.77 8.60 -4.48
C LEU A 219 9.74 9.31 -5.84
N LEU A 220 8.55 9.56 -6.41
CA LEU A 220 8.43 10.43 -7.59
C LEU A 220 8.80 11.87 -7.26
N VAL A 221 8.54 12.32 -6.05
CA VAL A 221 8.80 13.71 -5.64
C VAL A 221 10.30 13.91 -5.39
N PRO A 222 10.95 14.90 -6.03
CA PRO A 222 12.32 15.27 -5.72
C PRO A 222 12.48 15.65 -4.24
N ASN A 223 13.54 15.18 -3.61
CA ASN A 223 13.87 15.49 -2.22
C ASN A 223 15.39 15.56 -2.03
N GLU A 224 15.83 16.17 -0.94
CA GLU A 224 17.26 16.37 -0.64
C GLU A 224 17.96 15.12 -0.08
N LEU A 225 17.18 14.11 0.35
CA LEU A 225 17.74 12.89 0.95
C LEU A 225 18.29 11.93 -0.10
N MET A 226 17.69 11.93 -1.30
CA MET A 226 18.03 10.98 -2.36
C MET A 226 18.11 11.67 -3.73
N GLY A 227 19.21 11.45 -4.44
CA GLY A 227 19.34 11.83 -5.84
C GLY A 227 18.36 11.07 -6.77
N THR A 228 18.17 11.55 -7.98
CA THR A 228 17.21 10.95 -8.92
C THR A 228 17.50 9.48 -9.19
N THR A 229 18.75 9.11 -9.45
CA THR A 229 19.15 7.72 -9.71
C THR A 229 18.82 6.81 -8.52
N GLN A 230 19.14 7.26 -7.30
CA GLN A 230 18.84 6.50 -6.08
C GLN A 230 17.33 6.25 -5.94
N ARG A 231 16.49 7.27 -6.15
CA ARG A 231 15.03 7.15 -6.09
C ARG A 231 14.51 6.14 -7.12
N MET A 232 15.01 6.18 -8.35
CA MET A 232 14.58 5.25 -9.40
C MET A 232 14.92 3.80 -9.05
N ILE A 233 16.14 3.56 -8.56
CA ILE A 233 16.54 2.23 -8.09
C ILE A 233 15.66 1.79 -6.92
N HIS A 234 15.41 2.68 -5.97
CA HIS A 234 14.61 2.39 -4.78
C HIS A 234 13.14 2.08 -5.09
N ILE A 235 12.55 2.72 -6.11
CA ILE A 235 11.21 2.39 -6.61
C ILE A 235 11.12 0.92 -7.03
N VAL A 236 12.13 0.43 -7.75
CA VAL A 236 12.18 -0.98 -8.21
C VAL A 236 12.44 -1.92 -7.03
N GLU A 237 13.33 -1.55 -6.13
CA GLU A 237 13.59 -2.32 -4.91
C GLU A 237 12.32 -2.51 -4.08
N ILE A 238 11.60 -1.42 -3.80
CA ILE A 238 10.36 -1.48 -3.03
C ILE A 238 9.27 -2.28 -3.77
N LEU A 239 9.24 -2.26 -5.11
CA LEU A 239 8.35 -3.11 -5.88
C LEU A 239 8.57 -4.58 -5.52
N THR A 240 9.83 -5.03 -5.54
CA THR A 240 10.20 -6.43 -5.30
C THR A 240 10.00 -6.88 -3.85
N GLN A 241 9.86 -5.96 -2.92
CA GLN A 241 9.57 -6.23 -1.51
C GLN A 241 8.07 -6.12 -1.19
N ASN A 242 7.45 -5.03 -1.59
CA ASN A 242 6.08 -4.69 -1.19
C ASN A 242 5.02 -5.43 -2.02
N ALA A 243 5.18 -5.55 -3.33
CA ALA A 243 4.19 -6.23 -4.15
C ALA A 243 4.07 -7.73 -3.79
N PRO A 244 5.16 -8.50 -3.60
CA PRO A 244 5.08 -9.86 -3.10
C PRO A 244 4.43 -9.97 -1.71
N LEU A 245 4.67 -9.02 -0.80
CA LEU A 245 3.96 -8.99 0.48
C LEU A 245 2.45 -8.89 0.28
N GLY A 246 1.98 -7.94 -0.54
CA GLY A 246 0.55 -7.75 -0.81
C GLY A 246 -0.10 -8.98 -1.43
N ILE A 247 0.59 -9.62 -2.38
CA ILE A 247 0.15 -10.88 -3.00
C ILE A 247 0.06 -11.98 -1.95
N THR A 248 1.11 -12.18 -1.15
CA THR A 248 1.18 -13.18 -0.09
C THR A 248 0.07 -12.98 0.94
N ALA A 249 -0.16 -11.73 1.38
CA ALA A 249 -1.20 -11.40 2.34
C ALA A 249 -2.60 -11.82 1.82
N VAL A 250 -2.93 -11.52 0.57
CA VAL A 250 -4.22 -11.95 -0.01
C VAL A 250 -4.29 -13.46 -0.14
N LEU A 251 -3.22 -14.10 -0.61
CA LEU A 251 -3.21 -15.56 -0.80
C LEU A 251 -3.30 -16.34 0.52
N LEU A 252 -2.81 -15.78 1.62
CA LEU A 252 -2.91 -16.39 2.94
C LEU A 252 -4.22 -16.06 3.64
N LEU A 253 -4.61 -14.77 3.65
CA LEU A 253 -5.74 -14.28 4.45
C LEU A 253 -7.10 -14.52 3.80
N ARG A 254 -7.18 -14.46 2.46
CA ARG A 254 -8.45 -14.68 1.76
C ARG A 254 -8.62 -16.16 1.38
N PRO A 255 -9.62 -16.85 1.92
CA PRO A 255 -9.88 -18.26 1.57
C PRO A 255 -10.10 -18.45 0.05
N LYS A 256 -9.77 -19.64 -0.44
CA LYS A 256 -10.24 -20.03 -1.78
C LYS A 256 -11.76 -20.15 -1.69
N SER A 257 -12.49 -19.41 -2.53
CA SER A 257 -13.94 -19.63 -2.66
C SER A 257 -14.18 -21.09 -3.01
N LYS A 258 -14.95 -21.79 -2.20
CA LYS A 258 -15.46 -23.11 -2.60
C LYS A 258 -16.30 -22.84 -3.84
N ALA A 259 -15.93 -23.46 -4.97
CA ALA A 259 -16.79 -23.43 -6.14
C ALA A 259 -18.18 -23.88 -5.65
N SER A 260 -19.18 -23.01 -5.79
CA SER A 260 -20.58 -23.42 -5.60
C SER A 260 -20.77 -24.55 -6.59
N VAL A 261 -20.80 -25.79 -6.10
CA VAL A 261 -21.29 -26.92 -6.88
C VAL A 261 -22.76 -26.58 -7.10
N ALA A 262 -23.04 -25.96 -8.24
CA ALA A 262 -24.40 -25.82 -8.71
C ALA A 262 -24.94 -27.24 -8.83
N LEU A 263 -25.73 -27.66 -7.82
CA LEU A 263 -26.52 -28.86 -7.95
C LEU A 263 -27.31 -28.72 -9.26
N PRO A 264 -27.21 -29.69 -10.17
CA PRO A 264 -27.99 -29.65 -11.37
C PRO A 264 -29.46 -29.49 -10.92
N LYS A 265 -30.14 -28.44 -11.38
CA LYS A 265 -31.59 -28.36 -11.25
C LYS A 265 -32.15 -29.60 -11.89
N ILE A 266 -32.51 -30.59 -11.06
CA ILE A 266 -33.32 -31.71 -11.50
C ILE A 266 -34.62 -31.04 -12.00
N ALA A 267 -34.76 -31.02 -13.31
CA ALA A 267 -36.02 -30.62 -13.93
C ALA A 267 -37.08 -31.59 -13.38
N ALA A 268 -37.93 -31.05 -12.53
CA ALA A 268 -39.12 -31.76 -12.13
C ALA A 268 -39.90 -32.02 -13.41
N ALA A 269 -39.75 -33.22 -13.95
CA ALA A 269 -40.66 -33.71 -14.97
C ALA A 269 -42.02 -33.78 -14.35
N SER A 270 -42.87 -32.86 -14.79
CA SER A 270 -44.32 -32.93 -14.56
C SER A 270 -44.88 -34.14 -15.25
N PHE A 271 -45.36 -35.09 -14.47
CA PHE A 271 -46.35 -36.06 -14.92
C PHE A 271 -47.73 -35.48 -14.75
#